data_f78c4ea677bd16750abf28bdc0431794
#
_entry.id   f78c4ea677bd16750abf28bdc0431794
#
_cell.length_a   1.000
_cell.length_b   1.000
_cell.length_c   1.000
_cell.angle_alpha   90.00
_cell.angle_beta   90.00
_cell.angle_gamma   90.00
#
_symmetry.space_group_name_H-M   'P 1'
#
loop_
_entity.id
_entity.type
_entity.pdbx_description
1 polymer ?
#
loop_
_entity_poly.entity_id
_entity_poly.type
_entity_poly.pdbx_seq_one_letter_code
_entity_poly.pdbx_strand_id
1 'polypeptide(L)'
;NAEAMVAAAEKAGTVAATAYSFRRNPAVEAIRDLLASGELGDPILIEAHYLAYYACDPAGPMSWRFRGDLGSGALADLGAHIIDLAEYIAGPIVSVAGADFTISIKERNLPLGNVIGHDHAELSDEKEAVTNDDSAVFTATFANGAAATFRTSRVAYGPPNDLALTITGTQSRAVFDWRRPAEFVVSDNQPSAHTRGDRVVYVGPGTAAVFDDA
;
A
#
# COMPACT_ATOMS: atom_id res chain seq x y z
N ASN A 1 2.12 -16.03 16.80
CA ASN A 1 3.08 -16.78 15.98
C ASN A 1 4.27 -15.92 15.54
N ALA A 2 4.07 -14.62 15.26
CA ALA A 2 5.17 -13.70 14.93
C ALA A 2 6.17 -13.55 16.07
N GLU A 3 5.71 -13.45 17.33
CA GLU A 3 6.57 -13.39 18.51
C GLU A 3 7.47 -14.62 18.64
N ALA A 4 6.93 -15.81 18.36
CA ALA A 4 7.72 -17.04 18.39
C ALA A 4 8.79 -17.07 17.28
N MET A 5 8.50 -16.48 16.13
CA MET A 5 9.47 -16.34 15.02
C MET A 5 10.58 -15.36 15.39
N VAL A 6 10.23 -14.22 16.00
CA VAL A 6 11.21 -13.24 16.49
C VAL A 6 12.13 -13.88 17.53
N ALA A 7 11.56 -14.52 18.57
CA ALA A 7 12.34 -15.20 19.59
C ALA A 7 13.24 -16.30 19.04
N ALA A 8 12.79 -17.05 18.03
CA ALA A 8 13.59 -18.07 17.37
C ALA A 8 14.77 -17.47 16.58
N ALA A 9 14.54 -16.37 15.88
CA ALA A 9 15.58 -15.66 15.12
C ALA A 9 16.64 -15.06 16.06
N GLU A 10 16.21 -14.42 17.14
CA GLU A 10 17.10 -13.88 18.18
C GLU A 10 17.96 -14.99 18.81
N LYS A 11 17.33 -16.11 19.19
CA LYS A 11 18.05 -17.28 19.76
C LYS A 11 19.07 -17.89 18.79
N ALA A 12 18.76 -17.86 17.49
CA ALA A 12 19.63 -18.41 16.45
C ALA A 12 20.73 -17.42 16.00
N GLY A 13 20.63 -16.13 16.38
CA GLY A 13 21.52 -15.08 15.90
C GLY A 13 21.39 -14.81 14.39
N THR A 14 20.21 -15.10 13.78
CA THR A 14 19.97 -14.92 12.37
C THR A 14 19.28 -13.59 12.09
N VAL A 15 19.50 -13.02 10.90
CA VAL A 15 18.77 -11.84 10.43
C VAL A 15 17.36 -12.25 10.04
N ALA A 16 16.37 -11.59 10.63
CA ALA A 16 14.96 -11.73 10.25
C ALA A 16 14.42 -10.35 9.84
N ALA A 17 13.82 -10.26 8.67
CA ALA A 17 13.27 -9.01 8.15
C ALA A 17 11.95 -9.25 7.42
N THR A 18 11.07 -8.27 7.47
CA THR A 18 9.85 -8.22 6.66
C THR A 18 10.13 -7.39 5.41
N ALA A 19 9.87 -7.98 4.24
CA ALA A 19 10.19 -7.37 2.95
C ALA A 19 9.09 -6.38 2.49
N TYR A 20 9.01 -5.22 3.09
CA TYR A 20 8.21 -4.11 2.56
C TYR A 20 9.02 -3.36 1.48
N SER A 21 9.12 -3.97 0.30
CA SER A 21 10.06 -3.54 -0.76
C SER A 21 9.74 -2.15 -1.35
N PHE A 22 8.49 -1.68 -1.28
CA PHE A 22 8.12 -0.35 -1.76
C PHE A 22 8.89 0.78 -1.07
N ARG A 23 9.31 0.60 0.19
CA ARG A 23 10.16 1.55 0.91
C ARG A 23 11.46 1.87 0.16
N ARG A 24 11.98 0.89 -0.59
CA ARG A 24 13.27 1.00 -1.30
C ARG A 24 13.13 1.55 -2.72
N ASN A 25 11.92 2.00 -3.09
CA ASN A 25 11.77 2.73 -4.34
C ASN A 25 12.37 4.14 -4.22
N PRO A 26 13.26 4.56 -5.14
CA PRO A 26 13.93 5.85 -5.06
C PRO A 26 12.99 7.07 -4.99
N ALA A 27 11.83 7.02 -5.65
CA ALA A 27 10.85 8.11 -5.57
C ALA A 27 10.23 8.21 -4.16
N VAL A 28 10.04 7.08 -3.49
CA VAL A 28 9.55 7.02 -2.11
C VAL A 28 10.59 7.61 -1.15
N GLU A 29 11.84 7.23 -1.30
CA GLU A 29 12.96 7.77 -0.52
C GLU A 29 13.06 9.30 -0.72
N ALA A 30 12.97 9.77 -1.97
CA ALA A 30 13.01 11.21 -2.27
C ALA A 30 11.84 11.98 -1.62
N ILE A 31 10.63 11.43 -1.64
CA ILE A 31 9.47 12.06 -0.96
C ILE A 31 9.68 12.09 0.56
N ARG A 32 10.24 11.03 1.13
CA ARG A 32 10.58 11.00 2.55
C ARG A 32 11.59 12.08 2.90
N ASP A 33 12.62 12.25 2.08
CA ASP A 33 13.66 13.27 2.27
C ASP A 33 13.07 14.70 2.14
N LEU A 34 12.15 14.93 1.19
CA LEU A 34 11.43 16.21 1.06
C LEU A 34 10.59 16.52 2.31
N LEU A 35 9.96 15.52 2.92
CA LEU A 35 9.24 15.73 4.17
C LEU A 35 10.20 16.01 5.33
N ALA A 36 11.27 15.24 5.43
CA ALA A 36 12.28 15.38 6.49
C ALA A 36 13.05 16.70 6.43
N SER A 37 13.31 17.23 5.22
CA SER A 37 13.94 18.55 5.02
C SER A 37 13.01 19.72 5.32
N GLY A 38 11.70 19.47 5.45
CA GLY A 38 10.68 20.51 5.64
C GLY A 38 10.17 21.16 4.35
N GLU A 39 10.60 20.70 3.18
CA GLU A 39 10.15 21.27 1.89
C GLU A 39 8.67 21.02 1.62
N LEU A 40 8.07 19.97 2.18
CA LEU A 40 6.62 19.78 2.17
C LEU A 40 5.88 20.60 3.25
N GLY A 41 6.61 21.13 4.23
CA GLY A 41 6.03 21.69 5.44
C GLY A 41 5.49 20.62 6.37
N ASP A 42 4.62 20.99 7.32
CA ASP A 42 3.95 20.04 8.21
C ASP A 42 2.90 19.24 7.44
N PRO A 43 2.88 17.91 7.52
CA PRO A 43 1.89 17.10 6.82
C PRO A 43 0.48 17.33 7.42
N ILE A 44 -0.51 17.53 6.54
CA ILE A 44 -1.91 17.78 6.92
C ILE A 44 -2.86 16.70 6.42
N LEU A 45 -2.59 16.11 5.24
CA LEU A 45 -3.41 15.06 4.66
C LEU A 45 -2.54 14.02 3.95
N ILE A 46 -2.83 12.75 4.23
CA ILE A 46 -2.20 11.60 3.59
C ILE A 46 -3.29 10.75 2.95
N GLU A 47 -3.13 10.43 1.67
CA GLU A 47 -4.07 9.61 0.92
C GLU A 47 -3.31 8.46 0.28
N ALA A 48 -3.73 7.23 0.51
CA ALA A 48 -3.09 6.06 -0.07
C ALA A 48 -4.11 5.05 -0.56
N HIS A 49 -3.79 4.40 -1.68
CA HIS A 49 -4.55 3.26 -2.15
C HIS A 49 -3.66 2.18 -2.73
N TYR A 50 -4.15 0.94 -2.65
CA TYR A 50 -3.63 -0.19 -3.40
C TYR A 50 -4.79 -1.01 -3.93
N LEU A 51 -5.00 -0.93 -5.24
CA LEU A 51 -6.07 -1.59 -5.95
C LEU A 51 -5.49 -2.63 -6.90
N ALA A 52 -6.06 -3.83 -6.90
CA ALA A 52 -5.66 -4.94 -7.75
C ALA A 52 -6.89 -5.70 -8.27
N TYR A 53 -6.73 -6.40 -9.38
CA TYR A 53 -7.83 -7.11 -10.03
C TYR A 53 -7.74 -8.64 -9.95
N TYR A 54 -6.72 -9.17 -9.28
CA TYR A 54 -6.43 -10.60 -9.30
C TYR A 54 -7.58 -11.50 -8.79
N ALA A 55 -8.50 -10.94 -8.02
CA ALA A 55 -9.65 -11.66 -7.48
C ALA A 55 -10.99 -11.26 -8.12
N CYS A 56 -10.97 -10.47 -9.22
CA CYS A 56 -12.18 -9.98 -9.89
C CYS A 56 -13.04 -11.09 -10.52
N ASP A 57 -12.43 -12.17 -10.98
CA ASP A 57 -13.16 -13.27 -11.58
C ASP A 57 -13.96 -14.05 -10.51
N PRO A 58 -15.31 -14.03 -10.53
CA PRO A 58 -16.10 -14.79 -9.59
C PRO A 58 -15.99 -16.31 -9.80
N ALA A 59 -15.56 -16.76 -10.99
CA ALA A 59 -15.29 -18.15 -11.28
C ALA A 59 -13.88 -18.60 -10.85
N GLY A 60 -13.06 -17.69 -10.30
CA GLY A 60 -11.74 -18.03 -9.77
C GLY A 60 -11.83 -19.00 -8.59
N PRO A 61 -10.80 -19.87 -8.40
CA PRO A 61 -10.80 -20.91 -7.39
C PRO A 61 -10.82 -20.36 -5.96
N MET A 62 -11.47 -21.11 -5.05
CA MET A 62 -11.32 -20.89 -3.61
C MET A 62 -9.90 -21.21 -3.18
N SER A 63 -9.32 -20.37 -2.32
CA SER A 63 -8.00 -20.58 -1.75
C SER A 63 -7.93 -20.03 -0.31
N TRP A 64 -6.81 -20.24 0.36
CA TRP A 64 -6.57 -19.71 1.70
C TRP A 64 -6.71 -18.17 1.78
N ARG A 65 -6.49 -17.46 0.66
CA ARG A 65 -6.60 -15.99 0.58
C ARG A 65 -8.01 -15.47 0.83
N PHE A 66 -9.02 -16.33 0.70
CA PHE A 66 -10.43 -15.98 0.85
C PHE A 66 -11.06 -16.47 2.15
N ARG A 67 -10.23 -17.05 3.04
CA ARG A 67 -10.63 -17.58 4.35
C ARG A 67 -10.01 -16.75 5.46
N GLY A 68 -10.79 -16.45 6.49
CA GLY A 68 -10.35 -15.73 7.68
C GLY A 68 -11.35 -14.69 8.13
N ASP A 69 -10.97 -13.93 9.16
CA ASP A 69 -11.78 -12.82 9.66
C ASP A 69 -11.66 -11.58 8.77
N LEU A 70 -12.61 -10.66 8.90
CA LEU A 70 -12.52 -9.34 8.26
C LEU A 70 -11.20 -8.65 8.65
N GLY A 71 -10.56 -8.03 7.66
CA GLY A 71 -9.24 -7.45 7.81
C GLY A 71 -8.09 -8.40 7.45
N SER A 72 -8.34 -9.71 7.32
CA SER A 72 -7.33 -10.69 6.87
C SER A 72 -7.28 -10.89 5.36
N GLY A 73 -8.16 -10.22 4.61
CA GLY A 73 -8.24 -10.26 3.15
C GLY A 73 -7.40 -9.18 2.47
N ALA A 74 -8.06 -8.31 1.72
CA ALA A 74 -7.39 -7.23 0.98
C ALA A 74 -6.65 -6.24 1.89
N LEU A 75 -7.15 -6.00 3.12
CA LEU A 75 -6.44 -5.15 4.07
C LEU A 75 -5.09 -5.75 4.45
N ALA A 76 -5.03 -7.04 4.80
CA ALA A 76 -3.77 -7.68 5.17
C ALA A 76 -2.82 -7.86 3.98
N ASP A 77 -3.35 -8.21 2.80
CA ASP A 77 -2.55 -8.51 1.61
C ASP A 77 -2.02 -7.22 0.93
N LEU A 78 -2.90 -6.27 0.65
CA LEU A 78 -2.59 -5.04 -0.07
C LEU A 78 -2.45 -3.82 0.87
N GLY A 79 -3.36 -3.72 1.84
CA GLY A 79 -3.40 -2.58 2.75
C GLY A 79 -2.16 -2.45 3.62
N ALA A 80 -1.56 -3.58 4.04
CA ALA A 80 -0.31 -3.59 4.80
C ALA A 80 0.81 -2.81 4.10
N HIS A 81 0.89 -2.87 2.78
CA HIS A 81 1.91 -2.16 2.00
C HIS A 81 1.72 -0.64 2.02
N ILE A 82 0.50 -0.15 1.87
CA ILE A 82 0.24 1.30 1.87
C ILE A 82 0.29 1.90 3.27
N ILE A 83 -0.09 1.13 4.29
CA ILE A 83 0.07 1.53 5.70
C ILE A 83 1.56 1.66 6.02
N ASP A 84 2.32 0.62 5.72
CA ASP A 84 3.77 0.59 5.92
C ASP A 84 4.48 1.75 5.21
N LEU A 85 4.10 2.02 3.96
CA LEU A 85 4.68 3.09 3.15
C LEU A 85 4.36 4.47 3.74
N ALA A 86 3.12 4.69 4.16
CA ALA A 86 2.71 5.95 4.77
C ALA A 86 3.41 6.19 6.11
N GLU A 87 3.51 5.14 6.96
CA GLU A 87 4.23 5.23 8.24
C GLU A 87 5.75 5.42 8.03
N TYR A 88 6.31 4.79 7.02
CA TYR A 88 7.74 4.95 6.69
C TYR A 88 8.10 6.39 6.35
N ILE A 89 7.21 7.13 5.68
CA ILE A 89 7.45 8.51 5.27
C ILE A 89 7.04 9.50 6.36
N ALA A 90 5.84 9.33 6.93
CA ALA A 90 5.21 10.36 7.77
C ALA A 90 5.19 10.03 9.27
N GLY A 91 5.75 8.90 9.69
CA GLY A 91 5.74 8.46 11.09
C GLY A 91 4.50 7.62 11.46
N PRO A 92 4.31 7.28 12.73
CA PRO A 92 3.34 6.29 13.15
C PRO A 92 1.89 6.80 13.09
N ILE A 93 0.96 5.91 12.74
CA ILE A 93 -0.48 6.07 12.94
C ILE A 93 -0.79 5.89 14.44
N VAL A 94 -1.53 6.83 15.03
CA VAL A 94 -1.90 6.81 16.45
C VAL A 94 -3.37 6.49 16.69
N SER A 95 -4.22 6.66 15.69
CA SER A 95 -5.63 6.27 15.78
C SER A 95 -6.23 5.92 14.43
N VAL A 96 -7.24 5.07 14.44
CA VAL A 96 -8.08 4.73 13.30
C VAL A 96 -9.52 5.10 13.64
N ALA A 97 -10.19 5.80 12.73
CA ALA A 97 -11.56 6.22 12.89
C ALA A 97 -12.40 5.76 11.70
N GLY A 98 -13.25 4.76 11.95
CA GLY A 98 -14.11 4.17 10.94
C GLY A 98 -13.33 3.27 9.97
N ALA A 99 -13.77 2.03 9.88
CA ALA A 99 -13.26 1.08 8.90
C ALA A 99 -14.44 0.30 8.33
N ASP A 100 -14.56 0.32 7.01
CA ASP A 100 -15.57 -0.44 6.27
C ASP A 100 -14.90 -1.57 5.49
N PHE A 101 -15.45 -2.77 5.64
CA PHE A 101 -15.03 -3.97 4.92
C PHE A 101 -16.13 -4.47 4.01
N THR A 102 -15.77 -4.86 2.80
CA THR A 102 -16.73 -5.41 1.84
C THR A 102 -16.26 -6.75 1.33
N ILE A 103 -17.17 -7.73 1.35
CA ILE A 103 -17.04 -9.01 0.64
C ILE A 103 -17.94 -8.93 -0.60
N SER A 104 -17.35 -8.73 -1.76
CA SER A 104 -18.08 -8.55 -3.04
C SER A 104 -18.44 -9.89 -3.66
N ILE A 105 -17.50 -10.84 -3.69
CA ILE A 105 -17.70 -12.19 -4.19
C ILE A 105 -17.93 -13.10 -2.99
N LYS A 106 -19.19 -13.52 -2.81
CA LYS A 106 -19.63 -14.20 -1.58
C LYS A 106 -19.19 -15.65 -1.47
N GLU A 107 -18.93 -16.30 -2.59
CA GLU A 107 -18.59 -17.73 -2.66
C GLU A 107 -17.69 -18.01 -3.87
N ARG A 108 -16.87 -19.03 -3.77
CA ARG A 108 -16.00 -19.50 -4.86
C ARG A 108 -16.02 -21.02 -4.93
N ASN A 109 -15.84 -21.55 -6.15
CA ASN A 109 -15.75 -22.98 -6.37
C ASN A 109 -14.48 -23.56 -5.75
N LEU A 110 -14.58 -24.76 -5.17
CA LEU A 110 -13.44 -25.50 -4.66
C LEU A 110 -12.57 -25.99 -5.82
N PRO A 111 -11.25 -25.86 -5.76
CA PRO A 111 -10.37 -26.44 -6.76
C PRO A 111 -10.27 -27.97 -6.60
N LEU A 112 -10.17 -28.68 -7.71
CA LEU A 112 -9.93 -30.14 -7.74
C LEU A 112 -8.48 -30.52 -7.44
N GLY A 113 -7.58 -29.53 -7.35
CA GLY A 113 -6.17 -29.70 -7.04
C GLY A 113 -5.57 -28.52 -6.28
N ASN A 114 -4.27 -28.49 -6.14
CA ASN A 114 -3.59 -27.37 -5.48
C ASN A 114 -3.60 -26.13 -6.37
N VAL A 115 -3.96 -24.98 -5.77
CA VAL A 115 -3.86 -23.65 -6.40
C VAL A 115 -2.55 -23.00 -5.96
N ILE A 116 -1.71 -22.60 -6.93
CA ILE A 116 -0.47 -21.89 -6.68
C ILE A 116 -0.66 -20.43 -7.10
N GLY A 117 -0.45 -19.50 -6.18
CA GLY A 117 -0.60 -18.07 -6.46
C GLY A 117 -2.03 -17.68 -6.81
N HIS A 118 -2.21 -17.17 -8.02
CA HIS A 118 -3.49 -16.76 -8.61
C HIS A 118 -3.81 -17.56 -9.88
N ASP A 119 -3.21 -18.74 -10.04
CA ASP A 119 -3.37 -19.56 -11.23
C ASP A 119 -4.78 -20.15 -11.36
N HIS A 120 -5.12 -20.46 -12.60
CA HIS A 120 -6.33 -21.21 -12.91
C HIS A 120 -6.18 -22.66 -12.44
N ALA A 121 -7.29 -23.21 -11.97
CA ALA A 121 -7.40 -24.61 -11.57
C ALA A 121 -8.67 -25.21 -12.15
N GLU A 122 -8.69 -26.54 -12.30
CA GLU A 122 -9.94 -27.25 -12.51
C GLU A 122 -10.79 -27.12 -11.25
N LEU A 123 -12.09 -26.83 -11.43
CA LEU A 123 -13.00 -26.51 -10.34
C LEU A 123 -14.05 -27.63 -10.18
N SER A 124 -14.43 -27.88 -8.95
CA SER A 124 -15.60 -28.68 -8.64
C SER A 124 -16.87 -27.81 -8.70
N ASP A 125 -18.05 -28.48 -8.70
CA ASP A 125 -19.34 -27.77 -8.56
C ASP A 125 -19.58 -27.30 -7.11
N GLU A 126 -18.79 -27.79 -6.16
CA GLU A 126 -18.90 -27.40 -4.75
C GLU A 126 -18.31 -26.00 -4.55
N LYS A 127 -19.01 -25.21 -3.74
CA LYS A 127 -18.60 -23.84 -3.40
C LYS A 127 -18.41 -23.68 -1.91
N GLU A 128 -17.55 -22.75 -1.57
CA GLU A 128 -17.30 -22.33 -0.19
C GLU A 128 -17.45 -20.81 -0.06
N ALA A 129 -17.95 -20.35 1.08
CA ALA A 129 -18.14 -18.95 1.35
C ALA A 129 -16.79 -18.22 1.50
N VAL A 130 -16.68 -17.04 0.90
CA VAL A 130 -15.60 -16.08 1.15
C VAL A 130 -15.92 -15.39 2.48
N THR A 131 -14.97 -15.40 3.42
CA THR A 131 -15.20 -14.92 4.79
C THR A 131 -14.40 -13.69 5.17
N ASN A 132 -13.42 -13.28 4.35
CA ASN A 132 -12.63 -12.08 4.57
C ASN A 132 -12.84 -11.02 3.47
N ASP A 133 -12.33 -9.84 3.71
CA ASP A 133 -12.58 -8.65 2.89
C ASP A 133 -11.99 -8.72 1.48
N ASP A 134 -12.79 -8.35 0.50
CA ASP A 134 -12.34 -8.03 -0.87
C ASP A 134 -11.89 -6.57 -0.98
N SER A 135 -12.45 -5.69 -0.14
CA SER A 135 -12.08 -4.29 -0.09
C SER A 135 -12.16 -3.76 1.34
N ALA A 136 -11.28 -2.82 1.66
CA ALA A 136 -11.31 -2.09 2.91
C ALA A 136 -11.06 -0.59 2.67
N VAL A 137 -11.78 0.25 3.41
CA VAL A 137 -11.61 1.71 3.44
C VAL A 137 -11.60 2.16 4.88
N PHE A 138 -10.65 2.99 5.27
CA PHE A 138 -10.59 3.54 6.61
C PHE A 138 -9.93 4.92 6.64
N THR A 139 -10.14 5.64 7.73
CA THR A 139 -9.45 6.90 8.04
C THR A 139 -8.57 6.73 9.25
N ALA A 140 -7.50 7.51 9.33
CA ALA A 140 -6.54 7.45 10.42
C ALA A 140 -6.00 8.84 10.78
N THR A 141 -5.34 8.93 11.93
CA THR A 141 -4.58 10.11 12.34
C THR A 141 -3.16 9.69 12.67
N PHE A 142 -2.20 10.44 12.17
CA PHE A 142 -0.77 10.25 12.44
C PHE A 142 -0.33 11.00 13.71
N ALA A 143 0.79 10.59 14.31
CA ALA A 143 1.34 11.22 15.51
C ALA A 143 1.67 12.72 15.32
N ASN A 144 1.96 13.15 14.09
CA ASN A 144 2.19 14.54 13.72
C ASN A 144 0.88 15.34 13.50
N GLY A 145 -0.29 14.72 13.69
CA GLY A 145 -1.60 15.35 13.56
C GLY A 145 -2.21 15.26 12.16
N ALA A 146 -1.51 14.74 11.15
CA ALA A 146 -2.05 14.57 9.81
C ALA A 146 -3.24 13.61 9.80
N ALA A 147 -4.32 14.00 9.10
CA ALA A 147 -5.41 13.10 8.77
C ALA A 147 -5.04 12.20 7.60
N ALA A 148 -5.60 10.98 7.56
CA ALA A 148 -5.32 10.07 6.46
C ALA A 148 -6.55 9.28 5.99
N THR A 149 -6.53 8.91 4.71
CA THR A 149 -7.49 7.99 4.10
C THR A 149 -6.76 6.86 3.39
N PHE A 150 -7.23 5.64 3.63
CA PHE A 150 -6.68 4.43 3.01
C PHE A 150 -7.77 3.67 2.29
N ARG A 151 -7.45 3.18 1.08
CA ARG A 151 -8.35 2.34 0.29
C ARG A 151 -7.58 1.16 -0.26
N THR A 152 -8.13 -0.04 -0.11
CA THR A 152 -7.56 -1.25 -0.70
C THR A 152 -8.66 -2.12 -1.28
N SER A 153 -8.38 -2.78 -2.40
CA SER A 153 -9.29 -3.73 -3.02
C SER A 153 -8.54 -4.73 -3.89
N ARG A 154 -8.89 -6.01 -3.78
CA ARG A 154 -8.39 -7.09 -4.65
C ARG A 154 -9.33 -7.40 -5.82
N VAL A 155 -10.47 -6.70 -5.90
CA VAL A 155 -11.53 -6.87 -6.91
C VAL A 155 -11.78 -5.58 -7.70
N ALA A 156 -10.80 -4.72 -7.81
CA ALA A 156 -10.88 -3.48 -8.56
C ALA A 156 -10.31 -3.67 -9.97
N TYR A 157 -11.16 -3.60 -10.99
CA TYR A 157 -10.70 -3.59 -12.38
C TYR A 157 -9.83 -2.37 -12.65
N GLY A 158 -8.74 -2.57 -13.38
CA GLY A 158 -7.77 -1.51 -13.70
C GLY A 158 -6.37 -2.06 -13.90
N PRO A 159 -5.32 -1.27 -13.63
CA PRO A 159 -3.93 -1.74 -13.66
C PRO A 159 -3.71 -2.89 -12.66
N PRO A 160 -2.78 -3.83 -12.97
CA PRO A 160 -2.52 -5.00 -12.11
C PRO A 160 -2.18 -4.64 -10.66
N ASN A 161 -1.44 -3.55 -10.49
CA ASN A 161 -1.01 -3.02 -9.20
C ASN A 161 -1.14 -1.49 -9.25
N ASP A 162 -2.30 -1.00 -8.85
CA ASP A 162 -2.59 0.43 -8.78
C ASP A 162 -2.33 0.91 -7.34
N LEU A 163 -1.04 1.14 -7.02
CA LEU A 163 -0.61 1.68 -5.74
C LEU A 163 -0.21 3.14 -5.92
N ALA A 164 -0.77 4.02 -5.11
CA ALA A 164 -0.36 5.41 -5.04
C ALA A 164 -0.44 5.96 -3.61
N LEU A 165 0.42 6.95 -3.34
CA LEU A 165 0.48 7.69 -2.10
C LEU A 165 0.59 9.18 -2.39
N THR A 166 -0.24 9.98 -1.73
CA THR A 166 -0.19 11.44 -1.74
C THR A 166 0.08 11.95 -0.34
N ILE A 167 1.04 12.85 -0.20
CA ILE A 167 1.29 13.60 1.03
C ILE A 167 1.09 15.08 0.73
N THR A 168 0.13 15.69 1.39
CA THR A 168 -0.13 17.13 1.34
C THR A 168 0.38 17.74 2.63
N GLY A 169 1.31 18.64 2.51
CA GLY A 169 1.83 19.44 3.61
C GLY A 169 1.39 20.90 3.54
N THR A 170 1.82 21.71 4.49
CA THR A 170 1.45 23.13 4.57
C THR A 170 2.13 24.00 3.49
N GLN A 171 3.18 23.50 2.84
CA GLN A 171 3.91 24.25 1.81
C GLN A 171 3.84 23.63 0.43
N SER A 172 3.78 22.32 0.33
CA SER A 172 3.73 21.61 -0.94
C SER A 172 3.05 20.23 -0.83
N ARG A 173 2.88 19.56 -1.96
CA ARG A 173 2.31 18.22 -2.07
C ARG A 173 3.25 17.34 -2.87
N ALA A 174 3.41 16.09 -2.44
CA ALA A 174 4.12 15.06 -3.20
C ALA A 174 3.21 13.88 -3.50
N VAL A 175 3.34 13.30 -4.69
CA VAL A 175 2.56 12.14 -5.15
C VAL A 175 3.50 11.08 -5.70
N PHE A 176 3.39 9.87 -5.17
CA PHE A 176 3.99 8.67 -5.72
C PHE A 176 2.92 7.82 -6.40
N ASP A 177 3.22 7.32 -7.60
CA ASP A 177 2.36 6.41 -8.37
C ASP A 177 3.21 5.25 -8.88
N TRP A 178 2.91 4.03 -8.41
CA TRP A 178 3.63 2.82 -8.82
C TRP A 178 3.59 2.54 -10.32
N ARG A 179 2.63 3.09 -11.05
CA ARG A 179 2.58 2.97 -12.52
C ARG A 179 3.72 3.73 -13.21
N ARG A 180 4.35 4.64 -12.48
CA ARG A 180 5.49 5.45 -12.92
C ARG A 180 6.59 5.48 -11.83
N PRO A 181 7.19 4.31 -11.52
CA PRO A 181 8.01 4.13 -10.31
C PRO A 181 9.36 4.87 -10.34
N ALA A 182 9.76 5.39 -11.50
CA ALA A 182 11.00 6.15 -11.67
C ALA A 182 10.80 7.67 -11.51
N GLU A 183 9.65 8.12 -11.01
CA GLU A 183 9.35 9.54 -10.84
C GLU A 183 8.34 9.77 -9.72
N PHE A 184 8.25 11.01 -9.29
CA PHE A 184 7.16 11.48 -8.43
C PHE A 184 6.73 12.88 -8.86
N VAL A 185 5.57 13.32 -8.40
CA VAL A 185 5.03 14.64 -8.69
C VAL A 185 5.14 15.52 -7.46
N VAL A 186 5.60 16.75 -7.63
CA VAL A 186 5.58 17.80 -6.59
C VAL A 186 4.75 18.97 -7.07
N SER A 187 3.90 19.49 -6.20
CA SER A 187 3.11 20.70 -6.44
C SER A 187 3.35 21.67 -5.30
N ASP A 188 3.86 22.85 -5.62
CA ASP A 188 4.14 23.89 -4.64
C ASP A 188 3.53 25.24 -5.06
N ASN A 189 3.52 26.19 -4.14
CA ASN A 189 2.98 27.52 -4.37
C ASN A 189 4.01 28.43 -5.06
N GLN A 190 4.37 28.13 -6.30
CA GLN A 190 5.27 28.98 -7.08
C GLN A 190 4.74 30.42 -7.21
N PRO A 191 5.64 31.43 -7.18
CA PRO A 191 5.25 32.84 -7.27
C PRO A 191 4.47 33.21 -8.54
N SER A 192 4.84 32.60 -9.66
CA SER A 192 4.19 32.85 -10.94
C SER A 192 3.02 31.91 -11.17
N ALA A 193 1.86 32.46 -11.54
CA ALA A 193 0.71 31.66 -11.96
C ALA A 193 1.02 30.72 -13.14
N HIS A 194 1.98 31.08 -13.99
CA HIS A 194 2.40 30.26 -15.14
C HIS A 194 3.26 29.06 -14.78
N THR A 195 3.87 29.05 -13.58
CA THR A 195 4.74 27.96 -13.09
C THR A 195 4.13 27.17 -11.94
N ARG A 196 2.92 27.56 -11.48
CA ARG A 196 2.15 26.78 -10.50
C ARG A 196 1.64 25.50 -11.13
N GLY A 197 1.54 24.46 -10.32
CA GLY A 197 0.98 23.18 -10.70
C GLY A 197 1.94 22.03 -10.47
N ASP A 198 1.58 20.91 -11.05
CA ASP A 198 2.33 19.68 -10.89
C ASP A 198 3.63 19.71 -11.70
N ARG A 199 4.73 19.36 -11.03
CA ARG A 199 6.03 19.12 -11.66
C ARG A 199 6.43 17.67 -11.48
N VAL A 200 6.84 17.02 -12.56
CA VAL A 200 7.37 15.66 -12.52
C VAL A 200 8.86 15.73 -12.20
N VAL A 201 9.28 14.97 -11.20
CA VAL A 201 10.67 14.80 -10.81
C VAL A 201 11.08 13.37 -11.13
N TYR A 202 12.04 13.22 -12.04
CA TYR A 202 12.63 11.91 -12.34
C TYR A 202 13.69 11.58 -11.28
N VAL A 203 13.65 10.37 -10.74
CA VAL A 203 14.61 9.94 -9.75
C VAL A 203 15.84 9.32 -10.38
N GLY A 204 17.00 9.68 -9.84
CA GLY A 204 18.30 9.24 -10.30
C GLY A 204 19.41 9.73 -9.35
N PRO A 205 20.68 9.61 -9.72
CA PRO A 205 21.79 10.13 -8.93
C PRO A 205 21.57 11.61 -8.57
N GLY A 206 21.72 11.96 -7.29
CA GLY A 206 21.47 13.30 -6.75
C GLY A 206 20.01 13.65 -6.49
N THR A 207 19.05 12.71 -6.69
CA THR A 207 17.62 12.93 -6.42
C THR A 207 17.16 12.21 -5.15
N ALA A 208 17.82 11.11 -4.79
CA ALA A 208 17.56 10.37 -3.56
C ALA A 208 18.87 9.76 -3.06
N ALA A 209 19.09 9.78 -1.75
CA ALA A 209 20.32 9.30 -1.11
C ALA A 209 20.70 7.86 -1.48
N VAL A 210 19.72 7.02 -1.82
CA VAL A 210 19.94 5.63 -2.26
C VAL A 210 20.86 5.52 -3.50
N PHE A 211 21.02 6.59 -4.29
CA PHE A 211 21.91 6.64 -5.45
C PHE A 211 23.30 7.20 -5.13
N ASP A 212 23.46 7.88 -3.98
CA ASP A 212 24.70 8.57 -3.65
C ASP A 212 25.70 7.63 -2.96
N ASP A 213 25.22 6.48 -2.45
CA ASP A 213 26.00 5.44 -1.78
C ASP A 213 26.42 4.29 -2.73
N ALA A 214 26.19 4.41 -4.06
CA ALA A 214 26.43 3.35 -5.05
C ALA A 214 27.76 3.52 -5.81
#